data_818534dd9a2810572b0313516893b3f4
#
_entry.id   818534dd9a2810572b0313516893b3f4
#
_cell.length_a   1.000
_cell.length_b   1.000
_cell.length_c   1.000
_cell.angle_alpha   90.00
_cell.angle_beta   90.00
_cell.angle_gamma   90.00
#
_symmetry.space_group_name_H-M   'P 1'
#
loop_
_entity.id
_entity.type
_entity.pdbx_description
1 polymer ?
#
loop_
_entity_poly.entity_id
_entity_poly.type
_entity_poly.pdbx_seq_one_letter_code
_entity_poly.pdbx_strand_id
1 'polypeptide(L)'
;MCFQVKLVLELAKQTFASRLKINFEIFSKQYQFPFPTLQIKKMKSRWGSMSSRGNMVLNKNLIHAPIECIDYVIIHKLCHLKHTNHGKRFHKLQEKFTPNCKEIKKRLKEFNNEISSLWILINVSKTNN
;
A
#
# COMPACT_ATOMS: atom_id res chain seq x y z
N MET A 1 -9.30 -21.71 11.90
CA MET A 1 -8.19 -21.02 11.22
C MET A 1 -8.56 -20.47 9.86
N CYS A 2 -9.13 -21.30 8.99
CA CYS A 2 -9.53 -20.84 7.65
C CYS A 2 -10.54 -19.69 7.67
N PHE A 3 -11.44 -19.67 8.65
CA PHE A 3 -12.47 -18.65 8.78
C PHE A 3 -11.85 -17.26 9.07
N GLN A 4 -10.89 -17.20 10.00
CA GLN A 4 -10.24 -15.93 10.36
C GLN A 4 -9.37 -15.39 9.22
N VAL A 5 -8.67 -16.28 8.51
CA VAL A 5 -7.87 -15.88 7.34
C VAL A 5 -8.75 -15.33 6.24
N LYS A 6 -9.89 -15.98 5.97
CA LYS A 6 -10.87 -15.50 4.99
C LYS A 6 -11.45 -14.15 5.37
N LEU A 7 -11.74 -13.96 6.66
CA LEU A 7 -12.32 -12.72 7.17
C LEU A 7 -11.35 -11.55 6.99
N VAL A 8 -10.07 -11.76 7.33
CA VAL A 8 -9.03 -10.73 7.16
C VAL A 8 -8.85 -10.39 5.68
N LEU A 9 -8.83 -11.40 4.81
CA LEU A 9 -8.68 -11.19 3.37
C LEU A 9 -9.88 -10.42 2.81
N GLU A 10 -11.10 -10.74 3.22
CA GLU A 10 -12.31 -10.01 2.78
C GLU A 10 -12.26 -8.57 3.27
N LEU A 11 -11.85 -8.34 4.52
CA LEU A 11 -11.69 -6.99 5.06
C LEU A 11 -10.66 -6.21 4.25
N ALA A 12 -9.53 -6.83 3.91
CA ALA A 12 -8.49 -6.20 3.11
C ALA A 12 -9.03 -5.83 1.71
N LYS A 13 -9.74 -6.73 1.06
CA LYS A 13 -10.34 -6.48 -0.25
C LYS A 13 -11.27 -5.28 -0.21
N GLN A 14 -12.18 -5.25 0.76
CA GLN A 14 -13.15 -4.15 0.91
C GLN A 14 -12.47 -2.83 1.21
N THR A 15 -11.55 -2.83 2.16
CA THR A 15 -10.86 -1.62 2.58
C THR A 15 -9.99 -1.06 1.45
N PHE A 16 -9.19 -1.90 0.82
CA PHE A 16 -8.30 -1.46 -0.26
C PHE A 16 -9.08 -0.98 -1.48
N ALA A 17 -10.14 -1.67 -1.85
CA ALA A 17 -10.99 -1.26 -2.97
C ALA A 17 -11.65 0.08 -2.70
N SER A 18 -12.17 0.28 -1.50
CA SER A 18 -12.80 1.53 -1.06
C SER A 18 -11.78 2.68 -1.05
N ARG A 19 -10.60 2.44 -0.46
CA ARG A 19 -9.57 3.48 -0.40
C ARG A 19 -8.99 3.80 -1.77
N LEU A 20 -8.84 2.81 -2.63
CA LEU A 20 -8.41 3.05 -4.01
C LEU A 20 -9.42 3.92 -4.76
N LYS A 21 -10.71 3.63 -4.62
CA LYS A 21 -11.76 4.41 -5.27
C LYS A 21 -11.72 5.87 -4.83
N ILE A 22 -11.64 6.12 -3.52
CA ILE A 22 -11.59 7.47 -2.96
C ILE A 22 -10.36 8.22 -3.46
N ASN A 23 -9.20 7.61 -3.36
CA ASN A 23 -7.95 8.25 -3.77
C ASN A 23 -7.87 8.46 -5.28
N PHE A 24 -8.39 7.51 -6.06
CA PHE A 24 -8.42 7.63 -7.51
C PHE A 24 -9.35 8.75 -7.96
N GLU A 25 -10.49 8.94 -7.32
CA GLU A 25 -11.39 10.04 -7.64
C GLU A 25 -10.70 11.40 -7.47
N ILE A 26 -9.91 11.55 -6.42
CA ILE A 26 -9.14 12.77 -6.17
C ILE A 26 -8.05 12.93 -7.25
N PHE A 27 -7.33 11.86 -7.53
CA PHE A 27 -6.25 11.86 -8.51
C PHE A 27 -6.75 12.15 -9.93
N SER A 28 -7.89 11.56 -10.31
CA SER A 28 -8.44 11.66 -11.66
C SER A 28 -9.02 13.03 -11.99
N LYS A 29 -9.22 13.90 -11.01
CA LYS A 29 -9.61 15.28 -11.27
C LYS A 29 -8.54 16.04 -12.05
N GLN A 30 -7.27 15.63 -11.92
CA GLN A 30 -6.16 16.30 -12.58
C GLN A 30 -5.53 15.46 -13.69
N TYR A 31 -5.59 14.15 -13.57
CA TYR A 31 -4.94 13.23 -14.50
C TYR A 31 -5.92 12.17 -14.97
N GLN A 32 -5.98 11.99 -16.28
CA GLN A 32 -6.91 11.04 -16.88
C GLN A 32 -6.18 9.72 -17.16
N PHE A 33 -6.43 8.73 -16.33
CA PHE A 33 -5.97 7.36 -16.50
C PHE A 33 -7.14 6.42 -16.33
N PRO A 34 -7.11 5.24 -16.94
CA PRO A 34 -8.10 4.20 -16.64
C PRO A 34 -8.03 3.79 -15.18
N PHE A 35 -9.15 3.40 -14.62
CA PHE A 35 -9.18 2.91 -13.24
C PHE A 35 -8.27 1.69 -13.12
N PRO A 36 -7.34 1.65 -12.14
CA PRO A 36 -6.41 0.54 -11.99
C PRO A 36 -7.12 -0.76 -11.64
N THR A 37 -6.53 -1.87 -12.06
CA THR A 37 -6.92 -3.16 -11.50
C THR A 37 -6.25 -3.31 -10.14
N LEU A 38 -6.90 -4.02 -9.22
CA LEU A 38 -6.38 -4.23 -7.88
C LEU A 38 -6.22 -5.71 -7.61
N GLN A 39 -5.01 -6.08 -7.16
CA GLN A 39 -4.71 -7.42 -6.70
C GLN A 39 -4.08 -7.32 -5.31
N ILE A 40 -4.41 -8.27 -4.44
CA ILE A 40 -3.88 -8.32 -3.08
C ILE A 40 -3.02 -9.56 -2.96
N LYS A 41 -1.75 -9.38 -2.57
CA LYS A 41 -0.80 -10.47 -2.41
C LYS A 41 0.00 -10.29 -1.14
N LYS A 42 0.51 -11.39 -0.61
CA LYS A 42 1.54 -11.35 0.43
C LYS A 42 2.86 -11.01 -0.24
N MET A 43 3.54 -9.96 0.24
CA MET A 43 4.81 -9.49 -0.31
C MET A 43 5.84 -9.40 0.81
N LYS A 44 7.10 -9.74 0.50
CA LYS A 44 8.17 -9.77 1.52
C LYS A 44 8.73 -8.40 1.84
N SER A 45 9.00 -7.57 0.83
CA SER A 45 9.77 -6.34 0.99
C SER A 45 9.10 -5.08 0.49
N ARG A 46 7.87 -5.18 -0.01
CA ARG A 46 7.15 -4.03 -0.55
C ARG A 46 5.75 -3.94 0.02
N TRP A 47 5.23 -2.72 0.07
CA TRP A 47 3.84 -2.50 0.43
C TRP A 47 2.92 -2.58 -0.78
N GLY A 48 3.47 -2.44 -1.98
CA GLY A 48 2.70 -2.54 -3.20
C GLY A 48 3.54 -2.38 -4.44
N SER A 49 2.89 -2.49 -5.60
CA SER A 49 3.50 -2.24 -6.90
C SER A 49 2.46 -1.70 -7.87
N MET A 50 2.94 -1.04 -8.91
CA MET A 50 2.09 -0.53 -9.99
C MET A 50 2.79 -0.81 -11.31
N SER A 51 2.11 -1.51 -12.22
CA SER A 51 2.65 -1.72 -13.56
C SER A 51 2.32 -0.54 -14.45
N SER A 52 3.06 -0.39 -15.55
CA SER A 52 2.79 0.65 -16.55
C SER A 52 1.41 0.48 -17.19
N ARG A 53 0.83 -0.71 -17.12
CA ARG A 53 -0.51 -1.01 -17.66
C ARG A 53 -1.63 -0.68 -16.68
N GLY A 54 -1.31 -0.18 -15.49
CA GLY A 54 -2.32 0.18 -14.51
C GLY A 54 -2.76 -0.97 -13.61
N ASN A 55 -1.93 -1.98 -13.43
CA ASN A 55 -2.22 -3.08 -12.49
C ASN A 55 -1.57 -2.76 -11.14
N MET A 56 -2.40 -2.52 -10.14
CA MET A 56 -1.95 -2.24 -8.78
C MET A 56 -1.97 -3.51 -7.95
N VAL A 57 -0.87 -3.79 -7.25
CA VAL A 57 -0.80 -4.86 -6.27
C VAL A 57 -0.55 -4.22 -4.91
N LEU A 58 -1.33 -4.60 -3.90
CA LEU A 58 -1.13 -4.16 -2.53
C LEU A 58 -0.80 -5.35 -1.64
N ASN A 59 0.11 -5.13 -0.71
CA ASN A 59 0.50 -6.15 0.26
C ASN A 59 -0.65 -6.39 1.23
N LYS A 60 -1.03 -7.64 1.40
CA LYS A 60 -2.07 -8.07 2.34
C LYS A 60 -1.83 -7.51 3.75
N ASN A 61 -0.58 -7.47 4.20
CA ASN A 61 -0.24 -6.99 5.54
C ASN A 61 -0.49 -5.50 5.75
N LEU A 62 -0.65 -4.75 4.67
CA LEU A 62 -0.96 -3.32 4.74
C LEU A 62 -2.31 -3.06 5.42
N ILE A 63 -3.20 -4.05 5.47
CA ILE A 63 -4.50 -3.90 6.13
C ILE A 63 -4.37 -3.56 7.62
N HIS A 64 -3.26 -3.96 8.24
CA HIS A 64 -3.02 -3.71 9.66
C HIS A 64 -2.46 -2.32 9.94
N ALA A 65 -2.07 -1.58 8.90
CA ALA A 65 -1.54 -0.23 9.03
C ALA A 65 -2.67 0.80 9.21
N PRO A 66 -2.35 1.97 9.78
CA PRO A 66 -3.33 3.07 9.82
C PRO A 66 -3.85 3.44 8.44
N ILE A 67 -5.08 3.90 8.36
CA ILE A 67 -5.73 4.26 7.08
C ILE A 67 -4.88 5.27 6.29
N GLU A 68 -4.28 6.24 6.97
CA GLU A 68 -3.44 7.23 6.31
C GLU A 68 -2.21 6.62 5.64
N CYS A 69 -1.70 5.51 6.19
CA CYS A 69 -0.60 4.77 5.58
C CYS A 69 -1.08 4.01 4.33
N ILE A 70 -2.27 3.44 4.40
CA ILE A 70 -2.89 2.77 3.24
C ILE A 70 -3.09 3.78 2.11
N ASP A 71 -3.66 4.93 2.43
CA ASP A 71 -3.86 6.01 1.45
C ASP A 71 -2.54 6.48 0.84
N TYR A 72 -1.52 6.61 1.68
CA TYR A 72 -0.19 7.01 1.21
C TYR A 72 0.37 6.02 0.18
N VAL A 73 0.28 4.72 0.45
CA VAL A 73 0.77 3.70 -0.47
C VAL A 73 -0.01 3.75 -1.79
N ILE A 74 -1.33 3.88 -1.71
CA ILE A 74 -2.18 3.97 -2.90
C ILE A 74 -1.81 5.20 -3.75
N ILE A 75 -1.72 6.37 -3.11
CA ILE A 75 -1.33 7.60 -3.80
C ILE A 75 0.06 7.48 -4.42
N HIS A 76 1.00 6.87 -3.70
CA HIS A 76 2.35 6.64 -4.20
C HIS A 76 2.32 5.82 -5.49
N LYS A 77 1.49 4.78 -5.51
CA LYS A 77 1.35 3.93 -6.71
C LYS A 77 0.61 4.64 -7.85
N LEU A 78 -0.38 5.46 -7.54
CA LEU A 78 -1.06 6.27 -8.55
C LEU A 78 -0.11 7.30 -9.17
N CYS A 79 0.75 7.91 -8.37
CA CYS A 79 1.76 8.84 -8.88
C CYS A 79 2.72 8.18 -9.86
N HIS A 80 2.97 6.87 -9.72
CA HIS A 80 3.79 6.12 -10.67
C HIS A 80 3.13 5.97 -12.05
N LEU A 81 1.83 6.13 -12.15
CA LEU A 81 1.18 6.18 -13.48
C LEU A 81 1.62 7.40 -14.26
N LYS A 82 1.89 8.50 -13.57
CA LYS A 82 2.31 9.76 -14.20
C LYS A 82 3.84 9.84 -14.32
N HIS A 83 4.56 9.43 -13.27
CA HIS A 83 6.02 9.50 -13.21
C HIS A 83 6.60 8.18 -12.74
N THR A 84 7.33 7.50 -13.61
CA THR A 84 7.92 6.20 -13.30
C THR A 84 9.13 6.31 -12.37
N ASN A 85 9.85 7.43 -12.43
CA ASN A 85 11.03 7.66 -11.61
C ASN A 85 10.69 8.44 -10.35
N HIS A 86 11.39 8.15 -9.25
CA HIS A 86 11.28 8.91 -7.99
C HIS A 86 12.07 10.23 -8.07
N GLY A 87 11.88 11.00 -9.15
CA GLY A 87 12.54 12.29 -9.32
C GLY A 87 11.77 13.43 -8.66
N LYS A 88 12.20 14.66 -8.93
CA LYS A 88 11.59 15.86 -8.35
C LYS A 88 10.10 15.99 -8.69
N ARG A 89 9.72 15.65 -9.92
CA ARG A 89 8.33 15.73 -10.36
C ARG A 89 7.43 14.74 -9.61
N PHE A 90 7.94 13.54 -9.38
CA PHE A 90 7.24 12.53 -8.60
C PHE A 90 7.01 13.02 -7.17
N HIS A 91 8.06 13.51 -6.51
CA HIS A 91 7.97 13.99 -5.14
C HIS A 91 7.03 15.18 -4.98
N LYS A 92 7.05 16.11 -5.94
CA LYS A 92 6.11 17.25 -5.93
C LYS A 92 4.67 16.77 -6.06
N LEU A 93 4.45 15.81 -6.94
CA LEU A 93 3.10 15.26 -7.14
C LEU A 93 2.61 14.56 -5.88
N GLN A 94 3.46 13.75 -5.26
CA GLN A 94 3.11 13.05 -4.04
C GLN A 94 2.82 14.01 -2.89
N GLU A 95 3.65 15.03 -2.71
CA GLU A 95 3.44 16.06 -1.68
C GLU A 95 2.13 16.81 -1.86
N LYS A 96 1.72 17.01 -3.10
CA LYS A 96 0.46 17.67 -3.43
C LYS A 96 -0.74 16.88 -2.90
N PHE A 97 -0.74 15.55 -3.08
CA PHE A 97 -1.82 14.69 -2.61
C PHE A 97 -1.66 14.28 -1.15
N THR A 98 -0.43 14.25 -0.66
CA THR A 98 -0.12 13.86 0.72
C THR A 98 0.90 14.84 1.30
N PRO A 99 0.44 16.00 1.82
CA PRO A 99 1.37 17.02 2.33
C PRO A 99 2.28 16.57 3.45
N ASN A 100 1.83 15.62 4.27
CA ASN A 100 2.61 15.07 5.39
C ASN A 100 3.26 13.73 5.05
N CYS A 101 3.65 13.56 3.78
CA CYS A 101 4.17 12.28 3.29
C CYS A 101 5.43 11.81 4.02
N LYS A 102 6.30 12.70 4.45
CA LYS A 102 7.53 12.33 5.19
C LYS A 102 7.21 11.67 6.51
N GLU A 103 6.23 12.22 7.24
CA GLU A 103 5.78 11.68 8.53
C GLU A 103 5.12 10.32 8.34
N ILE A 104 4.26 10.21 7.35
CA ILE A 104 3.56 8.94 7.06
C ILE A 104 4.56 7.88 6.61
N LYS A 105 5.53 8.23 5.79
CA LYS A 105 6.60 7.33 5.36
C LYS A 105 7.38 6.79 6.56
N LYS A 106 7.67 7.65 7.53
CA LYS A 106 8.34 7.26 8.77
C LYS A 106 7.51 6.26 9.56
N ARG A 107 6.22 6.52 9.72
CA ARG A 107 5.30 5.62 10.42
C ARG A 107 5.22 4.26 9.74
N LEU A 108 5.16 4.27 8.41
CA LEU A 108 5.10 3.04 7.63
C LEU A 108 6.37 2.21 7.79
N LYS A 109 7.52 2.87 7.87
CA LYS A 109 8.80 2.21 8.12
C LYS A 109 8.84 1.58 9.51
N GLU A 110 8.36 2.28 10.53
CA GLU A 110 8.26 1.78 11.89
C GLU A 110 7.33 0.56 11.96
N PHE A 111 6.20 0.65 11.29
CA PHE A 111 5.24 -0.45 11.19
C PHE A 111 5.86 -1.68 10.51
N ASN A 112 6.62 -1.47 9.45
CA ASN A 112 7.33 -2.55 8.76
C ASN A 112 8.33 -3.24 9.70
N ASN A 113 9.04 -2.48 10.52
CA ASN A 113 9.99 -3.02 11.49
C ASN A 113 9.29 -3.87 12.56
N GLU A 114 8.13 -3.42 13.04
CA GLU A 114 7.32 -4.16 14.00
C GLU A 114 6.87 -5.51 13.42
N ILE A 115 6.35 -5.50 12.21
CA ILE A 115 5.91 -6.73 11.53
C ILE A 115 7.10 -7.68 11.32
N SER A 116 8.25 -7.16 10.90
CA SER A 116 9.46 -7.95 10.68
C SER A 116 9.93 -8.60 11.98
N SER A 117 9.89 -7.85 13.08
CA SER A 117 10.27 -8.37 14.40
C SER A 117 9.35 -9.49 14.84
N LEU A 118 8.04 -9.32 14.69
CA LEU A 118 7.06 -10.37 14.98
C LEU A 118 7.29 -11.60 14.14
N TRP A 119 7.57 -11.41 12.87
CA TRP A 119 7.81 -12.50 11.94
C TRP A 119 9.06 -13.29 12.32
N ILE A 120 10.13 -12.59 12.71
CA ILE A 120 11.38 -13.21 13.18
C ILE A 120 11.12 -14.03 14.44
N LEU A 121 10.37 -13.49 15.40
CA LEU A 121 10.03 -14.19 16.63
C LEU A 121 9.25 -15.48 16.36
N ILE A 122 8.27 -15.41 15.46
CA ILE A 122 7.47 -16.57 15.07
C ILE A 122 8.34 -17.64 14.41
N ASN A 123 9.26 -17.25 13.54
CA ASN A 123 10.14 -18.18 12.84
C ASN A 123 11.20 -18.80 13.76
N VAL A 124 11.75 -18.03 14.69
CA VAL A 124 12.67 -18.55 15.70
C VAL A 124 11.96 -19.60 16.54
N SER A 125 10.73 -19.34 16.94
CA SER A 125 9.90 -20.28 17.70
C SER A 125 9.67 -21.57 16.91
N LYS A 126 9.44 -21.47 15.59
CA LYS A 126 9.23 -22.65 14.72
C LYS A 126 10.50 -23.45 14.53
N THR A 127 11.67 -22.80 14.40
CA THR A 127 12.93 -23.50 14.19
C THR A 127 13.44 -24.19 15.44
N ASN A 128 13.04 -23.73 16.61
CA ASN A 128 13.41 -24.36 17.89
C ASN A 128 12.54 -25.56 18.25
N ASN A 129 11.52 -25.82 17.49
CA ASN A 129 10.67 -26.98 17.65
C ASN A 129 11.09 -28.09 16.71
#